data_6c0876524a0971550e5087107ceccb73
#
_entry.id   6c0876524a0971550e5087107ceccb73
#
_cell.length_a   1.000
_cell.length_b   1.000
_cell.length_c   1.000
_cell.angle_alpha   90.00
_cell.angle_beta   90.00
_cell.angle_gamma   90.00
#
_symmetry.space_group_name_H-M   'P 1'
#
loop_
_entity.id
_entity.type
_entity.pdbx_description
1 polymer ?
#
loop_
_entity_poly.entity_id
_entity_poly.type
_entity_poly.pdbx_seq_one_letter_code
_entity_poly.pdbx_strand_id
1 'polypeptide(L)'
;MKFRSKIDRFFISVIFISLLLISIVYLIPLILLGRPTILNIIVVVSLFAISAGIIIWTGFFQHYEMCEDFLYIKGGPFRSRIFYGDLTRVRATRDISTGYRVLSSRDALEIYYRTGLWGSVKISPREKELFLSELDKRCSHLFIQSPPQINSK
;
A
#
# COMPACT_ATOMS: atom_id res chain seq x y z
N MET A 1 -2.25 17.52 -7.46
CA MET A 1 -3.57 16.90 -7.21
C MET A 1 -3.38 15.71 -6.29
N LYS A 2 -4.26 15.51 -5.26
CA LYS A 2 -4.07 14.45 -4.24
C LYS A 2 -5.15 13.38 -4.37
N PHE A 3 -4.73 12.12 -4.41
CA PHE A 3 -5.59 10.93 -4.45
C PHE A 3 -5.38 10.08 -3.20
N ARG A 4 -6.46 9.60 -2.60
CA ARG A 4 -6.40 8.65 -1.49
C ARG A 4 -6.40 7.22 -1.99
N SER A 5 -5.78 6.31 -1.24
CA SER A 5 -5.87 4.88 -1.52
C SER A 5 -7.29 4.36 -1.27
N LYS A 6 -7.74 3.46 -2.13
CA LYS A 6 -8.98 2.69 -1.95
C LYS A 6 -8.71 1.60 -0.91
N ILE A 7 -9.57 1.50 0.07
CA ILE A 7 -9.52 0.46 1.11
C ILE A 7 -10.65 -0.52 0.83
N ASP A 8 -10.35 -1.79 0.67
CA ASP A 8 -11.35 -2.84 0.48
C ASP A 8 -11.47 -3.76 1.71
N ARG A 9 -12.56 -4.55 1.75
CA ARG A 9 -12.83 -5.47 2.87
C ARG A 9 -11.74 -6.52 3.04
N PHE A 10 -11.16 -6.97 1.93
CA PHE A 10 -10.07 -7.94 1.96
C PHE A 10 -8.85 -7.36 2.68
N PHE A 11 -8.48 -6.13 2.38
CA PHE A 11 -7.35 -5.46 3.02
C PHE A 11 -7.58 -5.27 4.53
N ILE A 12 -8.81 -4.87 4.92
CA ILE A 12 -9.18 -4.76 6.34
C ILE A 12 -9.03 -6.11 7.03
N SER A 13 -9.49 -7.20 6.40
CA SER A 13 -9.35 -8.55 6.95
C SER A 13 -7.88 -8.96 7.12
N VAL A 14 -7.02 -8.62 6.16
CA VAL A 14 -5.57 -8.90 6.26
C VAL A 14 -4.95 -8.15 7.44
N ILE A 15 -5.27 -6.87 7.61
CA ILE A 15 -4.77 -6.08 8.75
C ILE A 15 -5.27 -6.69 10.07
N PHE A 16 -6.56 -7.05 10.16
CA PHE A 16 -7.14 -7.64 11.36
C PHE A 16 -6.47 -8.97 11.72
N ILE A 17 -6.29 -9.87 10.74
CA ILE A 17 -5.59 -11.15 10.93
C ILE A 17 -4.14 -10.92 11.37
N SER A 18 -3.45 -9.96 10.77
CA SER A 18 -2.08 -9.63 11.15
C SER A 18 -1.97 -9.13 12.58
N LEU A 19 -2.91 -8.28 13.02
CA LEU A 19 -2.97 -7.80 14.40
C LEU A 19 -3.29 -8.93 15.39
N LEU A 20 -4.18 -9.85 15.00
CA LEU A 20 -4.50 -11.02 15.81
C LEU A 20 -3.28 -11.94 15.98
N LEU A 21 -2.59 -12.26 14.90
CA LEU A 21 -1.38 -13.08 14.94
C LEU A 21 -0.29 -12.44 15.80
N ILE A 22 -0.07 -11.15 15.65
CA ILE A 22 0.91 -10.42 16.49
C ILE A 22 0.48 -10.42 17.95
N SER A 23 -0.80 -10.25 18.27
CA SER A 23 -1.31 -10.37 19.65
C SER A 23 -0.95 -11.73 20.26
N ILE A 24 -1.17 -12.81 19.52
CA ILE A 24 -0.84 -14.17 19.98
C ILE A 24 0.66 -14.29 20.26
N VAL A 25 1.52 -13.81 19.33
CA VAL A 25 2.98 -13.87 19.51
C VAL A 25 3.44 -13.12 20.76
N TYR A 26 2.86 -11.96 21.06
CA TYR A 26 3.23 -11.19 22.25
C TYR A 26 2.63 -11.76 23.56
N LEU A 27 1.46 -12.42 23.49
CA LEU A 27 0.81 -13.02 24.68
C LEU A 27 1.46 -14.33 25.11
N ILE A 28 1.96 -15.15 24.15
CA ILE A 28 2.57 -16.45 24.46
C ILE A 28 3.70 -16.34 25.51
N PRO A 29 4.69 -15.44 25.40
CA PRO A 29 5.75 -15.31 26.41
C PRO A 29 5.23 -14.96 27.81
N LEU A 30 4.19 -14.11 27.89
CA LEU A 30 3.59 -13.76 29.18
C LEU A 30 2.92 -14.95 29.86
N ILE A 31 2.26 -15.82 29.08
CA ILE A 31 1.62 -17.04 29.59
C ILE A 31 2.67 -18.05 30.04
N LEU A 32 3.74 -18.23 29.25
CA LEU A 32 4.79 -19.19 29.56
C LEU A 32 5.63 -18.82 30.79
N LEU A 33 5.77 -17.52 31.09
CA LEU A 33 6.47 -17.07 32.31
C LEU A 33 5.74 -17.46 33.62
N GLY A 34 4.45 -17.77 33.54
CA GLY A 34 3.63 -18.18 34.70
C GLY A 34 3.37 -17.09 35.73
N ARG A 35 4.36 -16.24 36.02
CA ARG A 35 4.26 -15.06 36.92
C ARG A 35 5.00 -13.87 36.33
N PRO A 36 4.41 -13.16 35.34
CA PRO A 36 5.06 -12.00 34.74
C PRO A 36 5.17 -10.85 35.75
N THR A 37 6.32 -10.23 35.82
CA THR A 37 6.52 -8.99 36.56
C THR A 37 5.83 -7.83 35.86
N ILE A 38 5.51 -6.76 36.59
CA ILE A 38 4.93 -5.54 36.01
C ILE A 38 5.80 -5.00 34.87
N LEU A 39 7.12 -5.06 35.03
CA LEU A 39 8.05 -4.66 33.97
C LEU A 39 7.88 -5.48 32.68
N ASN A 40 7.73 -6.81 32.78
CA ASN A 40 7.51 -7.68 31.63
C ASN A 40 6.23 -7.31 30.90
N ILE A 41 5.16 -7.01 31.63
CA ILE A 41 3.88 -6.59 31.05
C ILE A 41 4.03 -5.25 30.30
N ILE A 42 4.68 -4.26 30.92
CA ILE A 42 4.90 -2.94 30.30
C ILE A 42 5.69 -3.09 29.00
N VAL A 43 6.78 -3.86 29.00
CA VAL A 43 7.61 -4.06 27.84
C VAL A 43 6.81 -4.72 26.70
N VAL A 44 6.09 -5.79 26.99
CA VAL A 44 5.31 -6.52 25.98
C VAL A 44 4.20 -5.65 25.40
N VAL A 45 3.45 -4.93 26.25
CA VAL A 45 2.38 -4.02 25.81
C VAL A 45 2.94 -2.88 24.95
N SER A 46 4.09 -2.31 25.33
CA SER A 46 4.73 -1.25 24.56
C SER A 46 5.19 -1.73 23.20
N LEU A 47 5.82 -2.90 23.12
CA LEU A 47 6.25 -3.50 21.84
C LEU A 47 5.06 -3.84 20.94
N PHE A 48 3.99 -4.39 21.51
CA PHE A 48 2.75 -4.64 20.78
C PHE A 48 2.15 -3.35 20.22
N ALA A 49 2.04 -2.30 21.05
CA ALA A 49 1.49 -1.01 20.64
C ALA A 49 2.30 -0.37 19.50
N ILE A 50 3.63 -0.43 19.57
CA ILE A 50 4.51 0.07 18.50
C ILE A 50 4.29 -0.73 17.21
N SER A 51 4.29 -2.06 17.29
CA SER A 51 4.12 -2.94 16.13
C SER A 51 2.74 -2.75 15.47
N ALA A 52 1.68 -2.71 16.27
CA ALA A 52 0.33 -2.45 15.81
C ALA A 52 0.19 -1.05 15.18
N GLY A 53 0.81 -0.04 15.80
CA GLY A 53 0.84 1.33 15.31
C GLY A 53 1.50 1.42 13.93
N ILE A 54 2.62 0.74 13.70
CA ILE A 54 3.31 0.70 12.41
C ILE A 54 2.43 0.04 11.35
N ILE A 55 1.78 -1.09 11.67
CA ILE A 55 0.89 -1.80 10.73
C ILE A 55 -0.29 -0.91 10.32
N ILE A 56 -0.94 -0.28 11.29
CA ILE A 56 -2.07 0.62 11.03
C ILE A 56 -1.59 1.83 10.21
N TRP A 57 -0.46 2.42 10.58
CA TRP A 57 0.08 3.58 9.88
C TRP A 57 0.42 3.27 8.42
N THR A 58 1.14 2.17 8.16
CA THR A 58 1.48 1.75 6.79
C THR A 58 0.28 1.33 5.97
N GLY A 59 -0.74 0.76 6.62
CA GLY A 59 -1.95 0.27 5.95
C GLY A 59 -2.93 1.37 5.56
N PHE A 60 -3.21 2.30 6.44
CA PHE A 60 -4.30 3.27 6.26
C PHE A 60 -3.85 4.65 5.76
N PHE A 61 -2.60 5.04 5.99
CA PHE A 61 -2.10 6.36 5.62
C PHE A 61 -1.35 6.36 4.29
N GLN A 62 -2.02 5.87 3.24
CA GLN A 62 -1.49 5.89 1.89
C GLN A 62 -2.18 6.97 1.06
N HIS A 63 -1.38 7.77 0.36
CA HIS A 63 -1.88 8.74 -0.59
C HIS A 63 -0.91 8.94 -1.74
N TYR A 64 -1.46 9.35 -2.87
CA TYR A 64 -0.76 9.60 -4.10
C TYR A 64 -0.96 11.06 -4.49
N GLU A 65 0.11 11.75 -4.80
CA GLU A 65 0.08 13.17 -5.14
C GLU A 65 0.73 13.37 -6.51
N MET A 66 -0.04 13.92 -7.44
CA MET A 66 0.49 14.33 -8.74
C MET A 66 1.03 15.76 -8.61
N CYS A 67 2.36 15.88 -8.63
CA CYS A 67 3.10 17.12 -8.74
C CYS A 67 3.25 17.53 -10.21
N GLU A 68 3.96 18.61 -10.49
CA GLU A 68 4.18 19.09 -11.87
C GLU A 68 5.02 18.11 -12.68
N ASP A 69 6.16 17.65 -12.13
CA ASP A 69 7.15 16.83 -12.84
C ASP A 69 7.19 15.35 -12.42
N PHE A 70 6.56 15.01 -11.28
CA PHE A 70 6.66 13.67 -10.71
C PHE A 70 5.39 13.22 -10.00
N LEU A 71 5.20 11.92 -9.95
CA LEU A 71 4.22 11.25 -9.11
C LEU A 71 4.84 10.96 -7.75
N TYR A 72 4.27 11.54 -6.70
CA TYR A 72 4.66 11.30 -5.33
C TYR A 72 3.75 10.26 -4.69
N ILE A 73 4.35 9.17 -4.22
CA ILE A 73 3.66 8.05 -3.58
C ILE A 73 4.10 8.00 -2.12
N LYS A 74 3.15 8.10 -1.19
CA LYS A 74 3.41 8.01 0.24
C LYS A 74 2.57 6.88 0.84
N GLY A 75 3.25 5.96 1.52
CA GLY A 75 2.62 4.85 2.25
C GLY A 75 3.26 4.71 3.63
N GLY A 76 2.65 5.28 4.66
CA GLY A 76 3.23 5.34 6.00
C GLY A 76 4.61 6.01 6.02
N PRO A 77 5.68 5.31 6.44
CA PRO A 77 7.05 5.81 6.42
C PRO A 77 7.68 5.82 5.02
N PHE A 78 7.14 5.04 4.08
CA PHE A 78 7.69 4.89 2.73
C PHE A 78 7.27 6.05 1.84
N ARG A 79 8.24 6.61 1.12
CA ARG A 79 8.05 7.72 0.18
C ARG A 79 8.78 7.41 -1.11
N SER A 80 8.09 7.56 -2.22
CA SER A 80 8.66 7.36 -3.56
C SER A 80 8.31 8.53 -4.46
N ARG A 81 9.29 8.99 -5.25
CA ARG A 81 9.12 10.03 -6.28
C ARG A 81 9.45 9.39 -7.61
N ILE A 82 8.52 9.44 -8.54
CA ILE A 82 8.69 8.86 -9.88
C ILE A 82 8.44 9.96 -10.88
N PHE A 83 9.48 10.35 -11.63
CA PHE A 83 9.35 11.37 -12.66
C PHE A 83 8.50 10.87 -13.83
N TYR A 84 7.68 11.75 -14.39
CA TYR A 84 6.82 11.38 -15.52
C TYR A 84 7.58 10.92 -16.75
N GLY A 85 8.79 11.45 -16.98
CA GLY A 85 9.66 11.01 -18.06
C GLY A 85 10.19 9.58 -17.95
N ASP A 86 10.20 9.03 -16.71
CA ASP A 86 10.64 7.66 -16.44
C ASP A 86 9.51 6.65 -16.57
N LEU A 87 8.26 7.09 -16.58
CA LEU A 87 7.09 6.22 -16.69
C LEU A 87 7.06 5.58 -18.08
N THR A 88 6.91 4.27 -18.13
CA THR A 88 6.89 3.52 -19.39
C THR A 88 5.53 2.94 -19.72
N ARG A 89 4.84 2.41 -18.70
CA ARG A 89 3.58 1.71 -18.89
C ARG A 89 2.74 1.74 -17.61
N VAL A 90 1.43 1.78 -17.77
CA VAL A 90 0.46 1.56 -16.68
C VAL A 90 -0.46 0.42 -17.06
N ARG A 91 -0.64 -0.52 -16.16
CA ARG A 91 -1.51 -1.68 -16.33
C ARG A 91 -2.41 -1.85 -15.12
N ALA A 92 -3.69 -2.14 -15.36
CA ALA A 92 -4.56 -2.60 -14.29
C ALA A 92 -4.18 -4.02 -13.86
N THR A 93 -4.06 -4.24 -12.56
CA THR A 93 -3.66 -5.55 -12.01
C THR A 93 -4.52 -5.92 -10.80
N ARG A 94 -4.74 -7.21 -10.63
CA ARG A 94 -5.29 -7.82 -9.40
C ARG A 94 -4.24 -8.59 -8.62
N ASP A 95 -3.05 -8.73 -9.18
CA ASP A 95 -1.92 -9.34 -8.48
C ASP A 95 -1.36 -8.36 -7.44
N ILE A 96 -1.61 -8.70 -6.18
CA ILE A 96 -1.14 -7.93 -5.02
C ILE A 96 0.04 -8.62 -4.33
N SER A 97 0.52 -9.75 -4.85
CA SER A 97 1.48 -10.61 -4.16
C SER A 97 2.93 -10.26 -4.47
N THR A 98 3.21 -9.68 -5.64
CA THR A 98 4.57 -9.45 -6.14
C THR A 98 4.92 -7.97 -6.27
N GLY A 99 6.21 -7.62 -6.14
CA GLY A 99 6.77 -6.30 -6.40
C GLY A 99 6.59 -5.25 -5.29
N TYR A 100 6.99 -4.01 -5.58
CA TYR A 100 6.85 -2.89 -4.65
C TYR A 100 5.39 -2.43 -4.57
N ARG A 101 4.85 -2.40 -3.36
CA ARG A 101 3.41 -2.24 -3.11
C ARG A 101 3.13 -1.09 -2.17
N VAL A 102 2.31 -0.15 -2.63
CA VAL A 102 1.72 0.91 -1.82
C VAL A 102 0.24 0.94 -2.15
N LEU A 103 -0.49 -0.09 -1.71
CA LEU A 103 -1.90 -0.32 -2.05
C LEU A 103 -2.68 -0.88 -0.85
N SER A 104 -3.97 -0.57 -0.81
CA SER A 104 -4.92 -1.04 0.21
C SER A 104 -6.16 -1.70 -0.41
N SER A 105 -6.08 -2.12 -1.69
CA SER A 105 -7.16 -2.77 -2.41
C SER A 105 -6.61 -3.74 -3.47
N ARG A 106 -7.39 -4.77 -3.79
CA ARG A 106 -7.12 -5.69 -4.90
C ARG A 106 -7.30 -5.06 -6.27
N ASP A 107 -8.07 -3.97 -6.38
CA ASP A 107 -8.24 -3.22 -7.62
C ASP A 107 -7.10 -2.20 -7.74
N ALA A 108 -5.99 -2.64 -8.31
CA ALA A 108 -4.74 -1.91 -8.35
C ALA A 108 -4.31 -1.51 -9.77
N LEU A 109 -3.46 -0.50 -9.82
CA LEU A 109 -2.69 -0.09 -11.00
C LEU A 109 -1.23 -0.42 -10.76
N GLU A 110 -0.60 -1.10 -11.69
CA GLU A 110 0.84 -1.30 -11.73
C GLU A 110 1.46 -0.28 -12.69
N ILE A 111 2.31 0.56 -12.13
CA ILE A 111 3.02 1.61 -12.85
C ILE A 111 4.45 1.16 -13.04
N TYR A 112 4.88 1.01 -14.30
CA TYR A 112 6.24 0.65 -14.67
C TYR A 112 7.06 1.92 -14.94
N TYR A 113 8.30 1.92 -14.43
CA TYR A 113 9.23 3.03 -14.60
C TYR A 113 10.67 2.51 -14.78
N ARG A 114 11.51 3.32 -15.43
CA ARG A 114 12.90 2.94 -15.78
C ARG A 114 13.86 3.07 -14.60
N THR A 115 13.63 4.03 -13.74
CA THR A 115 14.50 4.36 -12.61
C THR A 115 13.99 3.68 -11.34
N GLY A 116 14.78 2.78 -10.75
CA GLY A 116 14.49 2.17 -9.45
C GLY A 116 14.77 0.67 -9.38
N LEU A 117 14.98 0.20 -8.16
CA LEU A 117 15.35 -1.19 -7.85
C LEU A 117 14.26 -2.22 -8.23
N TRP A 118 13.00 -1.80 -8.30
CA TRP A 118 11.85 -2.71 -8.48
C TRP A 118 11.21 -2.60 -9.87
N GLY A 119 11.54 -1.56 -10.65
CA GLY A 119 11.01 -1.38 -12.01
C GLY A 119 9.50 -1.13 -12.12
N SER A 120 8.74 -1.39 -11.08
CA SER A 120 7.31 -1.11 -11.01
C SER A 120 6.83 -0.83 -9.58
N VAL A 121 5.70 -0.12 -9.45
CA VAL A 121 4.99 0.11 -8.19
C VAL A 121 3.51 -0.17 -8.39
N LYS A 122 2.91 -0.85 -7.42
CA LYS A 122 1.47 -1.10 -7.40
C LYS A 122 0.78 -0.14 -6.44
N ILE A 123 -0.22 0.57 -6.95
CA ILE A 123 -1.03 1.56 -6.22
C ILE A 123 -2.51 1.25 -6.42
N SER A 124 -3.35 1.70 -5.50
CA SER A 124 -4.81 1.53 -5.58
C SER A 124 -5.54 2.85 -5.35
N PRO A 125 -5.51 3.80 -6.33
CA PRO A 125 -6.23 5.05 -6.18
C PRO A 125 -7.74 4.83 -6.11
N ARG A 126 -8.44 5.58 -5.24
CA ARG A 126 -9.90 5.47 -5.08
C ARG A 126 -10.64 5.87 -6.36
N GLU A 127 -10.17 6.92 -7.02
CA GLU A 127 -10.71 7.47 -8.26
C GLU A 127 -9.79 7.09 -9.43
N LYS A 128 -9.82 5.80 -9.80
CA LYS A 128 -8.89 5.19 -10.75
C LYS A 128 -8.96 5.83 -12.14
N GLU A 129 -10.17 6.09 -12.64
CA GLU A 129 -10.38 6.68 -13.97
C GLU A 129 -9.87 8.12 -14.02
N LEU A 130 -10.19 8.91 -12.99
CA LEU A 130 -9.69 10.27 -12.87
C LEU A 130 -8.16 10.30 -12.73
N PHE A 131 -7.59 9.36 -11.97
CA PHE A 131 -6.15 9.22 -11.83
C PHE A 131 -5.49 8.92 -13.18
N LEU A 132 -6.03 7.98 -13.96
CA LEU A 132 -5.51 7.63 -15.29
C LEU A 132 -5.64 8.79 -16.27
N SER A 133 -6.77 9.49 -16.30
CA SER A 133 -6.96 10.65 -17.19
C SER A 133 -6.02 11.80 -16.87
N GLU A 134 -5.76 12.06 -15.60
CA GLU A 134 -4.80 13.08 -15.17
C GLU A 134 -3.35 12.67 -15.44
N LEU A 135 -3.04 11.38 -15.36
CA LEU A 135 -1.73 10.87 -15.70
C LEU A 135 -1.47 10.95 -17.21
N ASP A 136 -2.47 10.61 -18.03
CA ASP A 136 -2.41 10.68 -19.50
C ASP A 136 -2.17 12.10 -20.00
N LYS A 137 -2.81 13.09 -19.40
CA LYS A 137 -2.60 14.51 -19.70
C LYS A 137 -1.15 14.95 -19.47
N ARG A 138 -0.46 14.37 -18.49
CA ARG A 138 0.92 14.71 -18.12
C ARG A 138 1.97 13.88 -18.84
N CYS A 139 1.60 12.72 -19.35
CA CYS A 139 2.48 11.72 -19.95
C CYS A 139 1.92 11.25 -21.29
N SER A 140 1.97 12.09 -22.32
CA SER A 140 1.47 11.77 -23.68
C SER A 140 2.17 10.57 -24.35
N HIS A 141 3.30 10.11 -23.80
CA HIS A 141 4.06 8.95 -24.30
C HIS A 141 3.72 7.65 -23.56
N LEU A 142 2.81 7.71 -22.56
CA LEU A 142 2.52 6.58 -21.69
C LEU A 142 1.59 5.57 -22.37
N PHE A 143 1.99 4.31 -22.35
CA PHE A 143 1.12 3.23 -22.81
C PHE A 143 0.16 2.79 -21.68
N ILE A 144 -1.08 3.28 -21.72
CA ILE A 144 -2.12 2.91 -20.74
C ILE A 144 -2.86 1.68 -21.24
N GLN A 145 -2.65 0.54 -20.59
CA GLN A 145 -3.39 -0.69 -20.88
C GLN A 145 -4.63 -0.76 -19.97
N SER A 146 -5.78 -0.36 -20.51
CA SER A 146 -7.07 -0.53 -19.83
C SER A 146 -7.32 -2.01 -19.50
N PRO A 147 -7.96 -2.34 -18.35
CA PRO A 147 -8.35 -3.70 -18.07
C PRO A 147 -9.30 -4.20 -19.16
N PRO A 148 -9.25 -5.49 -19.52
CA PRO A 148 -10.28 -6.06 -20.37
C PRO A 148 -11.64 -5.83 -19.71
N GLN A 149 -12.55 -5.20 -20.41
CA GLN A 149 -13.94 -5.04 -20.00
C GLN A 149 -14.50 -6.45 -19.82
N ILE A 150 -14.65 -6.91 -18.60
CA ILE A 150 -15.40 -8.13 -18.33
C ILE A 150 -16.85 -7.74 -18.50
N ASN A 151 -17.40 -8.03 -19.71
CA ASN A 151 -18.83 -7.98 -19.93
C ASN A 151 -19.47 -8.89 -18.89
N SER A 152 -20.12 -8.29 -17.90
CA SER A 152 -21.05 -8.98 -17.01
C SER A 152 -22.23 -9.43 -17.86
N LYS A 153 -22.24 -10.71 -18.24
CA LYS A 153 -23.45 -11.41 -18.62
C LYS A 153 -24.17 -11.85 -17.36
#